data_6470d892c55d2d7c80dd0f919ea3efe5
#
_entry.id   6470d892c55d2d7c80dd0f919ea3efe5
#
_cell.length_a   1.000
_cell.length_b   1.000
_cell.length_c   1.000
_cell.angle_alpha   90.00
_cell.angle_beta   90.00
_cell.angle_gamma   90.00
#
_symmetry.space_group_name_H-M   'P 1'
#
loop_
_entity.id
_entity.type
_entity.pdbx_description
1 polymer ?
#
loop_
_entity_poly.entity_id
_entity_poly.type
_entity_poly.pdbx_seq_one_letter_code
_entity_poly.pdbx_strand_id
1 'polypeptide(L)'
;MYIARRSLRPLTRHRSIDTEPAWAPDGKSLIFTSDRGGSPQIYRVSVNGGDATRVSFEGGYNARASYSPDDRLLSMVTRVDGQYRIAILDTETRDFRVMSTGRLDESPSFAPNGSMIIYATRVKDRGVLAAVSTDGRVQQRLRLQEGDVREPVWSPHQNLERSR
;
A
#
# COMPACT_ATOMS: atom_id res chain seq x y z
N MET A 1 8.15 -23.97 19.03
CA MET A 1 8.69 -23.16 17.90
C MET A 1 9.98 -22.51 18.39
N TYR A 2 11.14 -22.98 17.93
CA TYR A 2 12.42 -22.39 18.32
C TYR A 2 12.70 -21.17 17.43
N ILE A 3 12.66 -19.97 18.02
CA ILE A 3 13.18 -18.77 17.34
C ILE A 3 14.70 -18.81 17.53
N ALA A 4 15.44 -19.18 16.48
CA ALA A 4 16.89 -19.10 16.49
C ALA A 4 17.32 -17.67 16.85
N ARG A 5 18.39 -17.50 17.62
CA ARG A 5 19.02 -16.19 17.90
C ARG A 5 19.35 -15.53 16.57
N ARG A 6 18.53 -14.59 16.14
CA ARG A 6 18.74 -13.84 14.90
C ARG A 6 19.51 -12.56 15.24
N SER A 7 20.65 -12.37 14.61
CA SER A 7 21.31 -11.08 14.61
C SER A 7 20.44 -10.08 13.85
N LEU A 8 20.16 -8.92 14.46
CA LEU A 8 19.49 -7.82 13.77
C LEU A 8 20.48 -7.18 12.80
N ARG A 9 20.07 -7.04 11.54
CA ARG A 9 20.85 -6.36 10.52
C ARG A 9 19.97 -5.28 9.86
N PRO A 10 20.42 -4.00 9.87
CA PRO A 10 19.72 -2.97 9.13
C PRO A 10 19.82 -3.23 7.62
N LEU A 11 18.71 -3.10 6.89
CA LEU A 11 18.67 -3.19 5.44
C LEU A 11 19.01 -1.86 4.77
N THR A 12 18.70 -0.74 5.44
CA THR A 12 18.99 0.61 4.98
C THR A 12 19.85 1.34 6.01
N ARG A 13 20.70 2.27 5.54
CA ARG A 13 21.51 3.16 6.39
C ARG A 13 21.46 4.56 5.79
N HIS A 14 20.43 5.31 6.11
CA HIS A 14 20.25 6.68 5.65
C HIS A 14 19.79 7.58 6.80
N ARG A 15 20.00 8.89 6.70
CA ARG A 15 19.59 9.87 7.73
C ARG A 15 18.09 10.17 7.69
N SER A 16 17.46 9.83 6.59
CA SER A 16 16.02 10.02 6.35
C SER A 16 15.18 9.06 7.15
N ILE A 17 13.92 9.42 7.30
CA ILE A 17 12.92 8.57 7.91
C ILE A 17 12.55 7.48 6.89
N ASP A 18 12.73 6.22 7.27
CA ASP A 18 12.26 5.04 6.55
C ASP A 18 11.13 4.40 7.36
N THR A 19 9.95 4.25 6.77
CA THR A 19 8.75 3.77 7.44
C THR A 19 7.86 2.94 6.53
N GLU A 20 6.84 2.28 7.09
CA GLU A 20 5.80 1.55 6.37
C GLU A 20 6.35 0.50 5.40
N PRO A 21 7.20 -0.43 5.86
CA PRO A 21 7.76 -1.47 5.00
C PRO A 21 6.68 -2.48 4.60
N ALA A 22 6.73 -2.91 3.34
CA ALA A 22 5.93 -4.01 2.81
C ALA A 22 6.80 -4.97 1.99
N TRP A 23 6.52 -6.25 2.11
CA TRP A 23 7.22 -7.28 1.34
C TRP A 23 6.78 -7.27 -0.12
N ALA A 24 7.73 -7.46 -1.02
CA ALA A 24 7.40 -7.91 -2.37
C ALA A 24 6.93 -9.38 -2.32
N PRO A 25 5.95 -9.78 -3.15
CA PRO A 25 5.41 -11.13 -3.17
C PRO A 25 6.47 -12.23 -3.38
N ASP A 26 7.56 -11.93 -4.09
CA ASP A 26 8.67 -12.85 -4.34
C ASP A 26 9.58 -13.08 -3.10
N GLY A 27 9.36 -12.34 -2.01
CA GLY A 27 10.15 -12.41 -0.78
C GLY A 27 11.60 -11.94 -0.90
N LYS A 28 12.01 -11.34 -2.03
CA LYS A 28 13.42 -10.95 -2.28
C LYS A 28 13.70 -9.48 -2.02
N SER A 29 12.67 -8.67 -1.82
CA SER A 29 12.81 -7.24 -1.57
C SER A 29 11.67 -6.71 -0.70
N LEU A 30 11.90 -5.52 -0.15
CA LEU A 30 10.89 -4.71 0.51
C LEU A 30 10.74 -3.38 -0.22
N ILE A 31 9.53 -2.85 -0.20
CA ILE A 31 9.26 -1.45 -0.47
C ILE A 31 9.01 -0.72 0.85
N PHE A 32 9.26 0.55 0.89
CA PHE A 32 9.06 1.38 2.07
C PHE A 32 8.91 2.84 1.67
N THR A 33 8.31 3.63 2.55
CA THR A 33 8.23 5.09 2.41
C THR A 33 9.50 5.73 2.93
N SER A 34 10.08 6.66 2.19
CA SER A 34 11.25 7.43 2.62
C SER A 34 11.24 8.86 2.08
N ASP A 35 11.68 9.80 2.90
CA ASP A 35 11.85 11.22 2.53
C ASP A 35 13.28 11.58 2.06
N ARG A 36 14.10 10.56 1.74
CA ARG A 36 15.50 10.74 1.32
C ARG A 36 15.68 11.56 0.04
N GLY A 37 14.64 11.72 -0.76
CA GLY A 37 14.60 12.58 -1.94
C GLY A 37 14.02 13.97 -1.69
N GLY A 38 13.82 14.38 -0.42
CA GLY A 38 13.26 15.67 -0.02
C GLY A 38 11.76 15.64 0.29
N SER A 39 11.05 14.62 -0.15
CA SER A 39 9.64 14.37 0.18
C SER A 39 9.37 12.87 0.23
N PRO A 40 8.32 12.43 0.96
CA PRO A 40 7.98 11.00 1.04
C PRO A 40 7.70 10.41 -0.35
N GLN A 41 8.41 9.33 -0.66
CA GLN A 41 8.30 8.55 -1.88
C GLN A 41 8.52 7.07 -1.59
N ILE A 42 8.12 6.21 -2.51
CA ILE A 42 8.31 4.78 -2.37
C ILE A 42 9.70 4.38 -2.87
N TYR A 43 10.39 3.65 -2.05
CA TYR A 43 11.71 3.07 -2.34
C TYR A 43 11.67 1.56 -2.18
N ARG A 44 12.57 0.87 -2.89
CA ARG A 44 12.76 -0.59 -2.84
C ARG A 44 14.17 -0.90 -2.38
N VAL A 45 14.32 -1.94 -1.55
CA VAL A 45 15.62 -2.47 -1.12
C VAL A 45 15.59 -4.00 -1.14
N SER A 46 16.73 -4.62 -1.52
CA SER A 46 16.89 -6.07 -1.44
C SER A 46 16.89 -6.54 0.01
N VAL A 47 16.36 -7.75 0.28
CA VAL A 47 16.50 -8.42 1.59
C VAL A 47 17.96 -8.69 1.98
N ASN A 48 18.87 -8.68 1.00
CA ASN A 48 20.32 -8.79 1.24
C ASN A 48 20.95 -7.45 1.64
N GLY A 49 20.18 -6.35 1.65
CA GLY A 49 20.65 -4.99 1.86
C GLY A 49 21.18 -4.38 0.56
N GLY A 50 21.88 -3.26 0.69
CA GLY A 50 22.40 -2.48 -0.43
C GLY A 50 21.69 -1.15 -0.59
N ASP A 51 21.87 -0.50 -1.74
CA ASP A 51 21.30 0.80 -2.02
C ASP A 51 19.79 0.68 -2.29
N ALA A 52 19.03 1.56 -1.67
CA ALA A 52 17.60 1.67 -1.93
C ALA A 52 17.36 2.47 -3.22
N THR A 53 16.53 1.94 -4.10
CA THR A 53 16.14 2.59 -5.36
C THR A 53 14.76 3.17 -5.27
N ARG A 54 14.57 4.39 -5.81
CA ARG A 54 13.26 5.05 -5.86
C ARG A 54 12.35 4.35 -6.86
N VAL A 55 11.10 4.12 -6.45
CA VAL A 55 10.07 3.44 -7.24
C VAL A 55 9.02 4.41 -7.75
N SER A 56 8.54 5.35 -6.92
CA SER A 56 7.53 6.34 -7.32
C SER A 56 8.18 7.65 -7.75
N PHE A 57 7.76 8.20 -8.89
CA PHE A 57 8.29 9.45 -9.45
C PHE A 57 7.20 10.49 -9.68
N GLU A 58 5.97 10.06 -9.88
CA GLU A 58 4.82 10.93 -10.06
C GLU A 58 4.33 11.48 -8.71
N GLY A 59 3.86 12.74 -8.72
CA GLY A 59 3.36 13.41 -7.53
C GLY A 59 4.45 13.85 -6.54
N GLY A 60 4.09 14.78 -5.66
CA GLY A 60 4.99 15.35 -4.63
C GLY A 60 5.06 14.56 -3.33
N TYR A 61 4.20 13.54 -3.16
CA TYR A 61 4.10 12.74 -1.94
C TYR A 61 3.48 11.37 -2.29
N ASN A 62 4.17 10.30 -1.92
CA ASN A 62 3.68 8.93 -2.01
C ASN A 62 4.12 8.14 -0.78
N ALA A 63 3.19 7.42 -0.14
CA ALA A 63 3.42 6.70 1.11
C ALA A 63 2.54 5.45 1.21
N ARG A 64 2.85 4.55 2.15
CA ARG A 64 2.07 3.36 2.49
C ARG A 64 1.79 2.45 1.29
N ALA A 65 2.83 2.13 0.52
CA ALA A 65 2.66 1.27 -0.63
C ALA A 65 2.57 -0.21 -0.25
N SER A 66 1.75 -0.93 -1.01
CA SER A 66 1.70 -2.40 -0.98
C SER A 66 1.59 -2.96 -2.39
N TYR A 67 2.12 -4.17 -2.60
CA TYR A 67 2.02 -4.88 -3.86
C TYR A 67 0.66 -5.53 -4.05
N SER A 68 0.22 -5.60 -5.31
CA SER A 68 -0.83 -6.54 -5.72
C SER A 68 -0.32 -7.99 -5.61
N PRO A 69 -1.22 -8.98 -5.49
CA PRO A 69 -0.81 -10.39 -5.35
C PRO A 69 0.03 -10.93 -6.50
N ASP A 70 -0.10 -10.36 -7.69
CA ASP A 70 0.65 -10.71 -8.92
C ASP A 70 1.95 -9.90 -9.09
N ASP A 71 2.35 -9.09 -8.11
CA ASP A 71 3.56 -8.25 -8.09
C ASP A 71 3.59 -7.11 -9.13
N ARG A 72 2.54 -6.97 -9.93
CA ARG A 72 2.49 -6.02 -11.04
C ARG A 72 2.14 -4.61 -10.61
N LEU A 73 1.21 -4.44 -9.67
CA LEU A 73 0.73 -3.14 -9.24
C LEU A 73 1.21 -2.81 -7.83
N LEU A 74 1.45 -1.52 -7.60
CA LEU A 74 1.58 -0.95 -6.26
C LEU A 74 0.38 -0.07 -5.98
N SER A 75 -0.33 -0.30 -4.87
CA SER A 75 -1.24 0.70 -4.32
C SER A 75 -0.51 1.58 -3.33
N MET A 76 -0.87 2.85 -3.23
CA MET A 76 -0.25 3.80 -2.31
C MET A 76 -1.17 4.97 -1.99
N VAL A 77 -0.84 5.70 -0.95
CA VAL A 77 -1.42 7.01 -0.67
C VAL A 77 -0.60 8.06 -1.41
N THR A 78 -1.23 8.88 -2.22
CA THR A 78 -0.64 10.03 -2.90
C THR A 78 -1.32 11.33 -2.46
N ARG A 79 -0.63 12.47 -2.58
CA ARG A 79 -1.23 13.78 -2.31
C ARG A 79 -1.44 14.58 -3.59
N VAL A 80 -2.71 14.91 -3.87
CA VAL A 80 -3.15 15.71 -5.02
C VAL A 80 -3.95 16.89 -4.48
N ASP A 81 -3.56 18.10 -4.83
CA ASP A 81 -4.23 19.35 -4.42
C ASP A 81 -4.45 19.45 -2.89
N GLY A 82 -3.45 19.02 -2.12
CA GLY A 82 -3.51 19.02 -0.65
C GLY A 82 -4.35 17.90 -0.04
N GLN A 83 -4.98 17.04 -0.83
CA GLN A 83 -5.81 15.93 -0.39
C GLN A 83 -5.07 14.60 -0.55
N TYR A 84 -5.29 13.68 0.39
CA TYR A 84 -4.72 12.34 0.34
C TYR A 84 -5.67 11.42 -0.40
N ARG A 85 -5.18 10.72 -1.41
CA ARG A 85 -5.95 9.82 -2.27
C ARG A 85 -5.23 8.50 -2.49
N ILE A 86 -5.96 7.48 -2.88
CA ILE A 86 -5.37 6.22 -3.28
C ILE A 86 -4.94 6.32 -4.74
N ALA A 87 -3.72 5.87 -5.01
CA ALA A 87 -3.18 5.72 -6.35
C ALA A 87 -2.67 4.30 -6.57
N ILE A 88 -2.55 3.91 -7.82
CA ILE A 88 -1.82 2.71 -8.27
C ILE A 88 -0.71 3.11 -9.22
N LEU A 89 0.36 2.33 -9.17
CA LEU A 89 1.49 2.39 -10.11
C LEU A 89 1.68 1.00 -10.70
N ASP A 90 1.61 0.88 -12.02
CA ASP A 90 2.03 -0.33 -12.72
C ASP A 90 3.57 -0.36 -12.74
N THR A 91 4.17 -1.42 -12.20
CA THR A 91 5.63 -1.51 -12.00
C THR A 91 6.38 -1.73 -13.31
N GLU A 92 5.72 -2.27 -14.35
CA GLU A 92 6.28 -2.54 -15.67
C GLU A 92 6.14 -1.34 -16.61
N THR A 93 4.90 -0.86 -16.78
CA THR A 93 4.60 0.24 -17.72
C THR A 93 4.88 1.62 -17.14
N ARG A 94 4.99 1.72 -15.81
CA ARG A 94 5.13 2.98 -15.06
C ARG A 94 3.88 3.86 -15.11
N ASP A 95 2.75 3.31 -15.55
CA ASP A 95 1.48 4.02 -15.54
C ASP A 95 1.04 4.30 -14.10
N PHE A 96 0.82 5.58 -13.80
CA PHE A 96 0.40 6.06 -12.48
C PHE A 96 -1.00 6.64 -12.56
N ARG A 97 -1.93 6.10 -11.78
CA ARG A 97 -3.33 6.52 -11.79
C ARG A 97 -3.84 6.80 -10.38
N VAL A 98 -4.50 7.94 -10.19
CA VAL A 98 -5.24 8.26 -8.97
C VAL A 98 -6.60 7.56 -9.05
N MET A 99 -6.91 6.72 -8.05
CA MET A 99 -8.04 5.80 -8.05
C MET A 99 -9.22 6.28 -7.21
N SER A 100 -8.99 7.21 -6.28
CA SER A 100 -10.03 7.68 -5.37
C SER A 100 -10.21 9.19 -5.45
N THR A 101 -11.35 9.67 -4.98
CA THR A 101 -11.74 11.09 -5.05
C THR A 101 -12.01 11.69 -3.67
N GLY A 102 -11.69 10.97 -2.60
CA GLY A 102 -11.86 11.44 -1.23
C GLY A 102 -10.90 12.57 -0.86
N ARG A 103 -11.13 13.16 0.31
CA ARG A 103 -10.27 14.22 0.86
C ARG A 103 -9.14 13.66 1.73
N LEU A 104 -9.41 12.53 2.36
CA LEU A 104 -8.50 11.81 3.25
C LEU A 104 -8.75 10.32 3.06
N ASP A 105 -8.12 9.75 2.05
CA ASP A 105 -8.13 8.33 1.75
C ASP A 105 -6.80 7.74 2.19
N GLU A 106 -6.84 6.65 2.93
CA GLU A 106 -5.64 6.07 3.55
C GLU A 106 -5.70 4.53 3.62
N SER A 107 -4.55 3.92 3.85
CA SER A 107 -4.39 2.49 4.13
C SER A 107 -4.99 1.59 3.05
N PRO A 108 -4.54 1.70 1.79
CA PRO A 108 -5.00 0.81 0.73
C PRO A 108 -4.52 -0.63 0.96
N SER A 109 -5.41 -1.59 0.68
CA SER A 109 -5.10 -3.02 0.73
C SER A 109 -5.73 -3.72 -0.47
N PHE A 110 -4.93 -4.48 -1.23
CA PHE A 110 -5.44 -5.28 -2.34
C PHE A 110 -6.27 -6.47 -1.87
N ALA A 111 -7.35 -6.74 -2.58
CA ALA A 111 -8.04 -8.02 -2.49
C ALA A 111 -7.10 -9.16 -2.92
N PRO A 112 -7.25 -10.38 -2.36
CA PRO A 112 -6.37 -11.52 -2.68
C PRO A 112 -6.36 -11.93 -4.15
N ASN A 113 -7.39 -11.57 -4.92
CA ASN A 113 -7.45 -11.78 -6.37
C ASN A 113 -6.95 -10.59 -7.20
N GLY A 114 -6.46 -9.53 -6.55
CA GLY A 114 -5.92 -8.34 -7.20
C GLY A 114 -6.96 -7.42 -7.86
N SER A 115 -8.26 -7.77 -7.85
CA SER A 115 -9.28 -7.03 -8.61
C SER A 115 -9.79 -5.74 -7.95
N MET A 116 -9.63 -5.64 -6.63
CA MET A 116 -10.14 -4.53 -5.82
C MET A 116 -9.10 -4.04 -4.83
N ILE A 117 -9.22 -2.78 -4.45
CA ILE A 117 -8.50 -2.16 -3.34
C ILE A 117 -9.53 -1.66 -2.34
N ILE A 118 -9.45 -2.11 -1.09
CA ILE A 118 -10.19 -1.52 0.04
C ILE A 118 -9.31 -0.46 0.69
N TYR A 119 -9.93 0.61 1.16
CA TYR A 119 -9.23 1.70 1.84
C TYR A 119 -10.15 2.39 2.85
N ALA A 120 -9.58 3.12 3.79
CA ALA A 120 -10.33 4.01 4.66
C ALA A 120 -10.47 5.38 4.01
N THR A 121 -11.66 5.98 4.13
CA THR A 121 -11.94 7.36 3.70
C THR A 121 -12.74 8.09 4.77
N ARG A 122 -12.80 9.41 4.71
CA ARG A 122 -13.62 10.21 5.62
C ARG A 122 -14.87 10.75 4.95
N VAL A 123 -16.00 10.56 5.63
CA VAL A 123 -17.29 11.17 5.26
C VAL A 123 -17.79 11.95 6.46
N LYS A 124 -17.89 13.27 6.32
CA LYS A 124 -18.03 14.20 7.45
C LYS A 124 -16.92 13.88 8.44
N ASP A 125 -16.97 13.73 9.63
CA ASP A 125 -15.87 13.45 10.55
C ASP A 125 -15.70 11.96 10.91
N ARG A 126 -16.33 11.05 10.17
CA ARG A 126 -16.29 9.59 10.41
C ARG A 126 -15.42 8.88 9.38
N GLY A 127 -14.55 7.98 9.84
CA GLY A 127 -13.87 7.00 9.02
C GLY A 127 -14.86 5.93 8.53
N VAL A 128 -14.89 5.72 7.22
CA VAL A 128 -15.68 4.69 6.56
C VAL A 128 -14.82 3.90 5.60
N LEU A 129 -15.21 2.66 5.30
CA LEU A 129 -14.53 1.87 4.28
C LEU A 129 -15.06 2.23 2.89
N ALA A 130 -14.15 2.25 1.93
CA ALA A 130 -14.48 2.31 0.53
C ALA A 130 -13.66 1.27 -0.23
N ALA A 131 -14.11 0.90 -1.41
CA ALA A 131 -13.40 0.01 -2.31
C ALA A 131 -13.43 0.57 -3.72
N VAL A 132 -12.35 0.32 -4.47
CA VAL A 132 -12.24 0.67 -5.88
C VAL A 132 -11.67 -0.51 -6.66
N SER A 133 -12.20 -0.78 -7.86
CA SER A 133 -11.63 -1.79 -8.75
C SER A 133 -10.31 -1.30 -9.32
N THR A 134 -9.37 -2.22 -9.56
CA THR A 134 -8.03 -1.88 -10.07
C THR A 134 -8.05 -1.30 -11.49
N ASP A 135 -9.14 -1.52 -12.25
CA ASP A 135 -9.40 -0.86 -13.52
C ASP A 135 -10.07 0.53 -13.38
N GLY A 136 -10.43 0.94 -12.16
CA GLY A 136 -11.03 2.25 -11.85
C GLY A 136 -12.51 2.38 -12.19
N ARG A 137 -13.17 1.33 -12.72
CA ARG A 137 -14.57 1.40 -13.18
C ARG A 137 -15.59 1.35 -12.07
N VAL A 138 -15.27 0.72 -10.96
CA VAL A 138 -16.17 0.55 -9.81
C VAL A 138 -15.56 1.25 -8.61
N GLN A 139 -16.32 2.14 -7.99
CA GLN A 139 -16.00 2.75 -6.71
C GLN A 139 -17.23 2.65 -5.80
N GLN A 140 -17.05 2.08 -4.62
CA GLN A 140 -18.13 1.82 -3.69
C GLN A 140 -17.72 2.19 -2.26
N ARG A 141 -18.64 2.83 -1.53
CA ARG A 141 -18.53 2.99 -0.08
C ARG A 141 -19.24 1.83 0.61
N LEU A 142 -18.56 1.21 1.55
CA LEU A 142 -19.15 0.14 2.35
C LEU A 142 -19.95 0.77 3.50
N ARG A 143 -21.25 0.45 3.58
CA ARG A 143 -22.10 0.93 4.68
C ARG A 143 -21.84 0.08 5.91
N LEU A 144 -21.10 0.63 6.86
CA LEU A 144 -21.01 0.10 8.22
C LEU A 144 -22.01 0.84 9.09
N GLN A 145 -22.75 0.11 9.89
CA GLN A 145 -23.88 0.70 10.65
C GLN A 145 -23.40 1.63 11.75
N GLU A 146 -22.26 1.33 12.40
CA GLU A 146 -21.72 2.11 13.53
C GLU A 146 -20.20 2.13 13.54
N GLY A 147 -19.60 3.10 14.27
CA GLY A 147 -18.17 3.17 14.53
C GLY A 147 -17.39 4.09 13.59
N ASP A 148 -16.10 4.22 13.91
CA ASP A 148 -15.06 4.89 13.13
C ASP A 148 -14.08 3.80 12.66
N VAL A 149 -13.89 3.66 11.36
CA VAL A 149 -13.10 2.56 10.79
C VAL A 149 -11.85 3.09 10.12
N ARG A 150 -10.73 2.44 10.39
CA ARG A 150 -9.40 2.79 9.85
C ARG A 150 -8.62 1.52 9.51
N GLU A 151 -7.60 1.67 8.69
CA GLU A 151 -6.58 0.66 8.38
C GLU A 151 -7.16 -0.71 7.97
N PRO A 152 -8.03 -0.75 6.95
CA PRO A 152 -8.60 -2.01 6.50
C PRO A 152 -7.53 -2.90 5.88
N VAL A 153 -7.69 -4.20 6.08
CA VAL A 153 -6.86 -5.23 5.44
C VAL A 153 -7.77 -6.34 4.92
N TRP A 154 -7.53 -6.80 3.70
CA TRP A 154 -8.15 -8.01 3.20
C TRP A 154 -7.55 -9.24 3.89
N SER A 155 -8.39 -10.20 4.24
CA SER A 155 -7.91 -11.53 4.64
C SER A 155 -7.41 -12.30 3.41
N PRO A 156 -6.39 -13.17 3.54
CA PRO A 156 -6.03 -14.10 2.48
C PRO A 156 -7.23 -15.01 2.14
N HIS A 157 -7.22 -15.60 0.93
CA HIS A 157 -8.21 -16.62 0.59
C HIS A 157 -8.20 -17.71 1.63
N GLN A 158 -9.32 -17.89 2.32
CA GLN A 158 -9.54 -19.10 3.10
C GLN A 158 -9.97 -20.18 2.10
N ASN A 159 -9.14 -21.18 1.90
CA ASN A 159 -9.61 -22.45 1.37
C ASN A 159 -10.55 -23.04 2.43
N LEU A 160 -11.84 -22.74 2.30
CA LEU A 160 -12.87 -23.48 3.03
C LEU A 160 -12.87 -24.88 2.43
N GLU A 161 -11.92 -25.73 2.86
CA GLU A 161 -12.12 -27.16 2.74
C GLU A 161 -13.42 -27.45 3.49
N ARG A 162 -14.47 -27.72 2.72
CA ARG A 162 -15.73 -28.23 3.27
C ARG A 162 -15.36 -29.56 3.92
N SER A 163 -15.18 -29.55 5.24
CA SER A 163 -15.25 -30.76 6.04
C SER A 163 -16.63 -31.39 5.79
N ARG A 164 -16.63 -32.46 5.02
CA ARG A 164 -17.76 -33.37 4.86
C ARG A 164 -17.82 -34.31 6.06
#